data_dc276e8b16e12d47833bd4a2e0ba52a0
#
_entry.id   dc276e8b16e12d47833bd4a2e0ba52a0
#
_cell.length_a   1.000
_cell.length_b   1.000
_cell.length_c   1.000
_cell.angle_alpha   90.00
_cell.angle_beta   90.00
_cell.angle_gamma   90.00
#
_symmetry.space_group_name_H-M   'P 1'
#
loop_
_entity.id
_entity.type
_entity.pdbx_description
1 polymer ?
#
loop_
_entity_poly.entity_id
_entity_poly.type
_entity_poly.pdbx_seq_one_letter_code
_entity_poly.pdbx_strand_id
1 'polypeptide(L)'
;WVRDIYRSARAHDPTRLIEDNSACRYDHVETDLNTWHFYLHGYETLRRHVREVVEKTFPGSDFNFIGGNRQNGAPLLNSECGMVWGVDGSAGDSDLAWQYHYMLNEFRLQEKLCGFVFTELHDVVNEFNGYYRIDNTDKDFGYQAFCRGMTLRDLHAPDMVAMDCPPCRTVRAGETAETPLVLSHL
;
A
#
# COMPACT_ATOMS: atom_id res chain seq x y z
N TRP A 1 -23.55 14.96 -6.36
CA TRP A 1 -22.83 14.75 -7.63
C TRP A 1 -22.01 13.45 -7.59
N VAL A 2 -21.06 13.23 -6.66
CA VAL A 2 -20.29 11.97 -6.56
C VAL A 2 -21.23 10.75 -6.44
N ARG A 3 -22.18 10.82 -5.51
CA ARG A 3 -23.20 9.77 -5.33
C ARG A 3 -24.02 9.50 -6.59
N ASP A 4 -24.37 10.54 -7.34
CA ASP A 4 -25.18 10.37 -8.54
C ASP A 4 -24.40 9.68 -9.66
N ILE A 5 -23.09 10.02 -9.79
CA ILE A 5 -22.19 9.32 -10.71
C ILE A 5 -22.01 7.85 -10.31
N TYR A 6 -21.72 7.58 -9.03
CA TYR A 6 -21.61 6.22 -8.52
C TYR A 6 -22.86 5.40 -8.84
N ARG A 7 -24.04 5.90 -8.52
CA ARG A 7 -25.33 5.22 -8.77
C ARG A 7 -25.62 5.03 -10.25
N SER A 8 -25.26 6.00 -11.07
CA SER A 8 -25.37 5.90 -12.53
C SER A 8 -24.45 4.81 -13.09
N ALA A 9 -23.20 4.79 -12.66
CA ALA A 9 -22.23 3.75 -13.07
C ALA A 9 -22.71 2.36 -12.65
N ARG A 10 -23.17 2.22 -11.39
CA ARG A 10 -23.74 0.96 -10.87
C ARG A 10 -24.95 0.48 -11.66
N ALA A 11 -25.81 1.41 -12.09
CA ALA A 11 -26.99 1.06 -12.91
C ALA A 11 -26.62 0.58 -14.30
N HIS A 12 -25.52 1.08 -14.87
CA HIS A 12 -25.03 0.68 -16.20
C HIS A 12 -24.19 -0.61 -16.15
N ASP A 13 -23.38 -0.80 -15.13
CA ASP A 13 -22.58 -2.03 -14.93
C ASP A 13 -22.67 -2.52 -13.48
N PRO A 14 -23.59 -3.41 -13.15
CA PRO A 14 -23.73 -3.98 -11.82
C PRO A 14 -22.70 -5.09 -11.53
N THR A 15 -21.84 -5.44 -12.46
CA THR A 15 -20.95 -6.60 -12.36
C THR A 15 -19.58 -6.30 -11.76
N ARG A 16 -19.19 -5.01 -11.68
CA ARG A 16 -17.91 -4.57 -11.14
C ARG A 16 -18.07 -3.77 -9.86
N LEU A 17 -17.08 -3.87 -9.00
CA LEU A 17 -16.96 -2.98 -7.84
C LEU A 17 -16.56 -1.58 -8.33
N ILE A 18 -17.11 -0.57 -7.68
CA ILE A 18 -16.91 0.83 -8.04
C ILE A 18 -16.29 1.55 -6.85
N GLU A 19 -15.16 2.17 -7.06
CA GLU A 19 -14.62 3.22 -6.22
C GLU A 19 -15.25 4.55 -6.66
N ASP A 20 -15.93 5.24 -5.75
CA ASP A 20 -16.73 6.43 -6.08
C ASP A 20 -15.90 7.65 -6.42
N ASN A 21 -14.68 7.70 -5.90
CA ASN A 21 -13.66 8.65 -6.27
C ASN A 21 -12.29 8.17 -5.75
N SER A 22 -11.21 8.67 -6.34
CA SER A 22 -9.84 8.40 -5.94
C SER A 22 -9.52 9.12 -4.63
N ALA A 23 -9.60 8.38 -3.53
CA ALA A 23 -9.60 8.93 -2.17
C ALA A 23 -8.21 9.41 -1.74
N CYS A 24 -7.87 10.64 -2.10
CA CYS A 24 -6.66 11.31 -1.62
C CYS A 24 -6.71 11.66 -0.14
N ARG A 25 -7.87 12.10 0.37
CA ARG A 25 -8.08 12.47 1.78
C ARG A 25 -9.57 12.40 2.15
N TYR A 26 -10.03 11.27 2.66
CA TYR A 26 -11.30 11.21 3.38
C TYR A 26 -12.49 11.80 2.61
N ASP A 27 -12.72 11.37 1.40
CA ASP A 27 -13.70 12.00 0.51
C ASP A 27 -14.69 11.01 -0.12
N HIS A 28 -14.76 9.77 0.37
CA HIS A 28 -15.81 8.84 -0.02
C HIS A 28 -17.21 9.32 0.39
N VAL A 29 -18.18 9.03 -0.44
CA VAL A 29 -19.60 9.35 -0.24
C VAL A 29 -20.46 8.10 -0.23
N GLU A 30 -20.33 7.25 -1.25
CA GLU A 30 -21.00 5.96 -1.39
C GLU A 30 -20.15 5.09 -2.33
N THR A 31 -19.55 4.02 -1.83
CA THR A 31 -18.56 3.25 -2.56
C THR A 31 -18.66 1.76 -2.27
N ASP A 32 -18.23 0.91 -3.20
CA ASP A 32 -18.09 -0.53 -3.00
C ASP A 32 -16.75 -0.93 -2.40
N LEU A 33 -15.76 -0.05 -2.51
CA LEU A 33 -14.42 -0.23 -1.98
C LEU A 33 -14.11 0.94 -1.06
N ASN A 34 -13.69 0.68 0.16
CA ASN A 34 -13.14 1.70 1.03
C ASN A 34 -11.65 1.84 0.70
N THR A 35 -11.28 2.96 0.10
CA THR A 35 -9.94 3.14 -0.43
C THR A 35 -9.23 4.34 0.20
N TRP A 36 -7.90 4.34 0.11
CA TRP A 36 -7.09 5.50 0.49
C TRP A 36 -5.77 5.52 -0.29
N HIS A 37 -5.15 6.70 -0.34
CA HIS A 37 -3.85 6.93 -0.97
C HIS A 37 -2.82 7.35 0.05
N PHE A 38 -1.56 7.01 -0.19
CA PHE A 38 -0.44 7.58 0.54
C PHE A 38 0.87 7.49 -0.23
N TYR A 39 1.76 8.45 0.08
CA TYR A 39 3.16 8.45 -0.30
C TYR A 39 3.97 8.73 0.94
N LEU A 40 4.61 7.70 1.49
CA LEU A 40 5.33 7.78 2.75
C LEU A 40 6.69 7.14 2.64
N HIS A 41 7.67 7.81 3.23
CA HIS A 41 9.04 7.34 3.33
C HIS A 41 9.34 6.92 4.77
N GLY A 42 10.09 5.83 4.93
CA GLY A 42 10.52 5.32 6.22
C GLY A 42 9.56 4.33 6.86
N TYR A 43 10.14 3.27 7.41
CA TYR A 43 9.42 2.13 7.99
C TYR A 43 8.44 2.52 9.10
N GLU A 44 8.90 3.28 10.09
CA GLU A 44 8.10 3.67 11.26
C GLU A 44 6.86 4.49 10.88
N THR A 45 7.04 5.41 9.93
CA THR A 45 5.97 6.27 9.45
C THR A 45 4.93 5.48 8.67
N LEU A 46 5.39 4.60 7.77
CA LEU A 46 4.54 3.74 6.98
C LEU A 46 3.74 2.77 7.86
N ARG A 47 4.42 2.07 8.76
CA ARG A 47 3.80 1.12 9.70
C ARG A 47 2.70 1.79 10.53
N ARG A 48 3.00 2.93 11.12
CA ARG A 48 2.03 3.70 11.90
C ARG A 48 0.82 4.09 11.08
N HIS A 49 1.05 4.60 9.86
CA HIS A 49 -0.02 5.04 8.96
C HIS A 49 -0.95 3.89 8.57
N VAL A 50 -0.40 2.77 8.10
CA VAL A 50 -1.21 1.62 7.67
C VAL A 50 -2.04 1.07 8.84
N ARG A 51 -1.44 0.93 10.02
CA ARG A 51 -2.14 0.46 11.22
C ARG A 51 -3.24 1.42 11.67
N GLU A 52 -3.00 2.72 11.60
CA GLU A 52 -4.00 3.74 11.89
C GLU A 52 -5.20 3.65 10.95
N VAL A 53 -4.96 3.49 9.65
CA VAL A 53 -6.02 3.31 8.65
C VAL A 53 -6.83 2.05 8.94
N VAL A 54 -6.18 0.92 9.19
CA VAL A 54 -6.83 -0.35 9.51
C VAL A 54 -7.65 -0.27 10.80
N GLU A 55 -7.12 0.37 11.85
CA GLU A 55 -7.80 0.57 13.11
C GLU A 55 -9.07 1.43 12.97
N LYS A 56 -8.99 2.50 12.19
CA LYS A 56 -10.11 3.42 11.94
C LYS A 56 -11.13 2.89 10.93
N THR A 57 -10.85 1.78 10.26
CA THR A 57 -11.73 1.16 9.27
C THR A 57 -12.63 0.13 9.92
N PHE A 58 -13.90 0.49 10.09
CA PHE A 58 -14.97 -0.38 10.59
C PHE A 58 -16.34 0.16 10.19
N PRO A 59 -17.38 -0.70 10.09
CA PRO A 59 -18.74 -0.24 9.76
C PRO A 59 -19.23 0.86 10.71
N GLY A 60 -19.70 1.97 10.15
CA GLY A 60 -20.18 3.12 10.91
C GLY A 60 -19.08 4.17 11.21
N SER A 61 -17.80 3.90 10.92
CA SER A 61 -16.75 4.90 10.99
C SER A 61 -16.95 6.01 9.93
N ASP A 62 -16.60 7.23 10.26
CA ASP A 62 -16.55 8.34 9.30
C ASP A 62 -15.16 8.53 8.69
N PHE A 63 -14.20 7.72 9.09
CA PHE A 63 -12.85 7.74 8.52
C PHE A 63 -12.89 7.44 7.01
N ASN A 64 -12.20 8.19 6.19
CA ASN A 64 -12.24 8.18 4.72
C ASN A 64 -13.57 8.66 4.09
N PHE A 65 -14.54 9.10 4.85
CA PHE A 65 -15.84 9.54 4.35
C PHE A 65 -16.10 11.03 4.66
N ILE A 66 -16.87 11.67 3.80
CA ILE A 66 -17.18 13.11 3.89
C ILE A 66 -18.68 13.36 3.93
N GLY A 67 -19.07 14.55 4.39
CA GLY A 67 -20.47 15.00 4.34
C GLY A 67 -21.43 14.20 5.23
N GLY A 68 -20.95 13.66 6.33
CA GLY A 68 -21.73 12.85 7.26
C GLY A 68 -21.99 11.40 6.80
N ASN A 69 -21.42 11.01 5.68
CA ASN A 69 -21.44 9.62 5.23
C ASN A 69 -20.51 8.76 6.10
N ARG A 70 -20.73 7.46 6.10
CA ARG A 70 -20.01 6.51 6.95
C ARG A 70 -19.76 5.21 6.21
N GLN A 71 -18.73 4.51 6.67
CA GLN A 71 -18.37 3.20 6.15
C GLN A 71 -19.51 2.19 6.34
N ASN A 72 -19.72 1.37 5.32
CA ASN A 72 -20.76 0.34 5.27
C ASN A 72 -20.24 -1.10 5.41
N GLY A 73 -18.93 -1.28 5.65
CA GLY A 73 -18.28 -2.58 5.67
C GLY A 73 -17.69 -3.00 4.31
N ALA A 74 -17.58 -2.07 3.37
CA ALA A 74 -16.86 -2.29 2.11
C ALA A 74 -15.41 -2.74 2.38
N PRO A 75 -14.85 -3.65 1.53
CA PRO A 75 -13.47 -4.09 1.69
C PRO A 75 -12.49 -2.93 1.61
N LEU A 76 -11.45 -2.99 2.44
CA LEU A 76 -10.38 -1.99 2.48
C LEU A 76 -9.35 -2.31 1.40
N LEU A 77 -9.14 -1.38 0.49
CA LEU A 77 -8.16 -1.47 -0.59
C LEU A 77 -7.27 -0.22 -0.59
N ASN A 78 -5.96 -0.38 -0.65
CA ASN A 78 -5.13 0.77 -1.01
C ASN A 78 -5.15 0.95 -2.52
N SER A 79 -5.82 2.00 -3.02
CA SER A 79 -6.00 2.21 -4.46
C SER A 79 -4.88 3.02 -5.11
N GLU A 80 -3.99 3.62 -4.29
CA GLU A 80 -2.78 4.27 -4.77
C GLU A 80 -1.75 4.38 -3.65
N CYS A 81 -0.54 3.89 -3.88
CA CYS A 81 0.56 4.06 -2.94
C CYS A 81 1.92 4.12 -3.61
N GLY A 82 2.83 4.81 -2.94
CA GLY A 82 4.23 4.89 -3.28
C GLY A 82 5.07 5.37 -2.09
N MET A 83 6.37 5.42 -2.25
CA MET A 83 7.30 5.79 -1.19
C MET A 83 8.17 6.97 -1.58
N VAL A 84 8.33 7.22 -2.86
CA VAL A 84 9.22 8.24 -3.39
C VAL A 84 8.39 9.24 -4.18
N TRP A 85 8.34 10.48 -3.71
CA TRP A 85 7.87 11.57 -4.53
C TRP A 85 8.88 11.85 -5.63
N GLY A 86 8.41 12.08 -6.84
CA GLY A 86 9.26 12.37 -7.98
C GLY A 86 9.97 13.71 -7.93
N VAL A 87 9.64 14.57 -6.99
CA VAL A 87 10.18 15.92 -6.85
C VAL A 87 10.97 16.01 -5.56
N ASP A 88 12.06 16.78 -5.56
CA ASP A 88 12.87 17.09 -4.38
C ASP A 88 13.35 15.89 -3.55
N GLY A 89 14.50 15.39 -3.92
CA GLY A 89 15.21 14.40 -3.11
C GLY A 89 14.66 12.99 -3.19
N SER A 90 13.90 12.68 -4.24
CA SER A 90 13.61 11.29 -4.52
C SER A 90 14.92 10.53 -4.68
N ALA A 91 15.07 9.45 -3.95
CA ALA A 91 16.30 8.70 -3.88
C ALA A 91 16.54 7.84 -5.14
N GLY A 92 15.65 7.84 -6.07
CA GLY A 92 15.72 6.99 -7.26
C GLY A 92 15.61 5.51 -6.93
N ASP A 93 16.26 4.68 -7.72
CA ASP A 93 16.13 3.23 -7.67
C ASP A 93 16.62 2.61 -6.34
N SER A 94 17.54 3.25 -5.63
CA SER A 94 18.19 2.66 -4.46
C SER A 94 17.33 2.53 -3.23
N ASP A 95 16.40 3.45 -3.02
CA ASP A 95 15.50 3.42 -1.85
C ASP A 95 14.23 2.63 -2.11
N LEU A 96 13.80 2.54 -3.35
CA LEU A 96 12.56 1.89 -3.75
C LEU A 96 12.52 0.42 -3.31
N ALA A 97 13.63 -0.31 -3.41
CA ALA A 97 13.69 -1.72 -3.07
C ALA A 97 13.32 -1.99 -1.60
N TRP A 98 13.95 -1.29 -0.67
CA TRP A 98 13.69 -1.45 0.76
C TRP A 98 12.32 -0.95 1.16
N GLN A 99 11.94 0.23 0.69
CA GLN A 99 10.65 0.84 1.00
C GLN A 99 9.50 -0.03 0.49
N TYR A 100 9.63 -0.55 -0.72
CA TYR A 100 8.64 -1.44 -1.30
C TYR A 100 8.50 -2.73 -0.51
N HIS A 101 9.60 -3.36 -0.11
CA HIS A 101 9.58 -4.56 0.72
C HIS A 101 8.89 -4.31 2.06
N TYR A 102 9.21 -3.21 2.73
CA TYR A 102 8.58 -2.87 4.01
C TYR A 102 7.09 -2.58 3.87
N MET A 103 6.70 -1.91 2.80
CA MET A 103 5.31 -1.64 2.51
C MET A 103 4.52 -2.94 2.32
N LEU A 104 5.01 -3.86 1.51
CA LEU A 104 4.37 -5.15 1.31
C LEU A 104 4.34 -5.98 2.59
N ASN A 105 5.42 -5.99 3.36
CA ASN A 105 5.46 -6.65 4.65
C ASN A 105 4.37 -6.12 5.58
N GLU A 106 4.21 -4.80 5.70
CA GLU A 106 3.17 -4.22 6.55
C GLU A 106 1.76 -4.52 6.01
N PHE A 107 1.54 -4.47 4.70
CA PHE A 107 0.25 -4.85 4.11
C PHE A 107 -0.11 -6.31 4.40
N ARG A 108 0.84 -7.23 4.31
CA ARG A 108 0.64 -8.65 4.58
C ARG A 108 0.32 -8.97 6.05
N LEU A 109 0.64 -8.07 6.97
CA LEU A 109 0.28 -8.19 8.38
C LEU A 109 -1.17 -7.77 8.66
N GLN A 110 -1.89 -7.16 7.68
CA GLN A 110 -3.21 -6.58 7.89
C GLN A 110 -4.32 -7.42 7.26
N GLU A 111 -5.01 -8.22 8.03
CA GLU A 111 -6.09 -9.11 7.57
C GLU A 111 -7.27 -8.37 6.90
N LYS A 112 -7.50 -7.09 7.27
CA LYS A 112 -8.57 -6.27 6.67
C LYS A 112 -8.26 -5.77 5.28
N LEU A 113 -6.99 -5.76 4.89
CA LEU A 113 -6.57 -5.23 3.60
C LEU A 113 -6.76 -6.28 2.52
N CYS A 114 -7.66 -6.03 1.56
CA CYS A 114 -7.94 -6.97 0.49
C CYS A 114 -7.02 -6.83 -0.72
N GLY A 115 -6.21 -5.77 -0.79
CA GLY A 115 -5.26 -5.56 -1.88
C GLY A 115 -4.70 -4.14 -1.90
N PHE A 116 -3.85 -3.91 -2.89
CA PHE A 116 -3.25 -2.60 -3.13
C PHE A 116 -2.97 -2.39 -4.62
N VAL A 117 -2.88 -1.12 -5.02
CA VAL A 117 -2.41 -0.68 -6.33
C VAL A 117 -1.19 0.22 -6.13
N PHE A 118 -0.06 -0.26 -6.60
CA PHE A 118 1.17 0.51 -6.52
C PHE A 118 1.26 1.50 -7.67
N THR A 119 1.61 2.72 -7.37
CA THR A 119 1.81 3.78 -8.33
C THR A 119 3.31 4.02 -8.50
N GLU A 120 3.90 3.56 -9.64
CA GLU A 120 3.16 3.22 -10.83
C GLU A 120 3.85 2.10 -11.66
N LEU A 121 3.32 1.79 -12.85
CA LEU A 121 3.93 0.77 -13.70
C LEU A 121 5.31 1.18 -14.19
N HIS A 122 5.45 2.42 -14.68
CA HIS A 122 6.75 3.00 -15.09
C HIS A 122 6.82 4.47 -14.67
N ASP A 123 8.03 4.96 -14.51
CA ASP A 123 8.26 6.37 -14.17
C ASP A 123 7.63 7.32 -15.18
N VAL A 124 7.20 8.46 -14.70
CA VAL A 124 6.78 9.62 -15.51
C VAL A 124 7.73 10.79 -15.28
N VAL A 125 7.51 11.91 -15.96
CA VAL A 125 8.48 13.02 -16.05
C VAL A 125 9.00 13.52 -14.70
N ASN A 126 8.20 13.44 -13.65
CA ASN A 126 8.54 13.95 -12.32
C ASN A 126 8.19 13.00 -11.17
N GLU A 127 7.89 11.73 -11.48
CA GLU A 127 7.62 10.70 -10.49
C GLU A 127 8.43 9.44 -10.81
N PHE A 128 9.11 8.89 -9.81
CA PHE A 128 10.08 7.80 -9.97
C PHE A 128 9.74 6.56 -9.14
N ASN A 129 8.47 6.35 -8.84
CA ASN A 129 7.98 5.15 -8.16
C ASN A 129 7.74 3.95 -9.09
N GLY A 130 7.90 4.09 -10.41
CA GLY A 130 7.61 3.03 -11.36
C GLY A 130 8.37 1.73 -11.11
N TYR A 131 7.77 0.60 -11.48
CA TYR A 131 8.50 -0.66 -11.59
C TYR A 131 9.55 -0.63 -12.71
N TYR A 132 9.29 0.16 -13.72
CA TYR A 132 10.17 0.40 -14.87
C TYR A 132 10.56 1.87 -14.94
N ARG A 133 11.66 2.15 -15.64
CA ARG A 133 12.03 3.53 -15.96
C ARG A 133 11.11 4.12 -17.01
N ILE A 134 11.17 5.43 -17.20
CA ILE A 134 10.35 6.18 -18.17
C ILE A 134 10.51 5.67 -19.62
N ASP A 135 11.63 5.08 -19.94
CA ASP A 135 11.92 4.46 -21.24
C ASP A 135 11.54 2.98 -21.33
N ASN A 136 10.81 2.46 -20.31
CA ASN A 136 10.41 1.07 -20.13
C ASN A 136 11.57 0.09 -19.93
N THR A 137 12.75 0.55 -19.58
CA THR A 137 13.82 -0.34 -19.14
C THR A 137 13.65 -0.78 -17.69
N ASP A 138 14.19 -1.95 -17.36
CA ASP A 138 14.11 -2.53 -16.02
C ASP A 138 14.86 -1.66 -14.99
N LYS A 139 14.27 -1.52 -13.80
CA LYS A 139 14.96 -1.04 -12.62
C LYS A 139 15.65 -2.19 -11.89
N ASP A 140 16.85 -1.93 -11.39
CA ASP A 140 17.52 -2.84 -10.47
C ASP A 140 17.03 -2.56 -9.05
N PHE A 141 16.25 -3.50 -8.50
CA PHE A 141 15.78 -3.45 -7.11
C PHE A 141 16.81 -3.97 -6.11
N GLY A 142 17.96 -4.46 -6.55
CA GLY A 142 19.03 -4.89 -5.68
C GLY A 142 18.76 -6.10 -4.81
N TYR A 143 17.63 -6.78 -4.95
CA TYR A 143 17.26 -7.92 -4.10
C TYR A 143 18.25 -9.08 -4.18
N GLN A 144 18.91 -9.27 -5.31
CA GLN A 144 19.93 -10.31 -5.50
C GLN A 144 21.15 -10.13 -4.56
N ALA A 145 21.38 -8.91 -4.08
CA ALA A 145 22.44 -8.64 -3.10
C ALA A 145 22.12 -9.25 -1.72
N PHE A 146 20.85 -9.47 -1.42
CA PHE A 146 20.37 -10.04 -0.16
C PHE A 146 20.04 -11.52 -0.27
N CYS A 147 19.43 -11.91 -1.38
CA CYS A 147 19.06 -13.30 -1.63
C CYS A 147 19.30 -13.64 -3.09
N ARG A 148 20.22 -14.57 -3.35
CA ARG A 148 20.58 -14.95 -4.72
C ARG A 148 19.36 -15.41 -5.50
N GLY A 149 19.10 -14.78 -6.64
CA GLY A 149 18.00 -15.09 -7.53
C GLY A 149 16.67 -14.43 -7.16
N MET A 150 16.61 -13.70 -6.04
CA MET A 150 15.42 -12.97 -5.65
C MET A 150 15.12 -11.84 -6.62
N THR A 151 13.86 -11.69 -6.95
CA THR A 151 13.31 -10.65 -7.82
C THR A 151 12.13 -9.94 -7.14
N LEU A 152 11.67 -8.86 -7.72
CA LEU A 152 10.45 -8.16 -7.29
C LEU A 152 9.23 -9.10 -7.24
N ARG A 153 9.16 -10.07 -8.16
CA ARG A 153 8.05 -11.04 -8.25
C ARG A 153 7.90 -11.86 -6.97
N ASP A 154 9.00 -12.16 -6.27
CA ASP A 154 8.96 -12.98 -5.05
C ASP A 154 8.21 -12.28 -3.92
N LEU A 155 8.17 -10.95 -3.91
CA LEU A 155 7.38 -10.17 -2.96
C LEU A 155 5.86 -10.24 -3.24
N HIS A 156 5.47 -10.69 -4.44
CA HIS A 156 4.07 -10.87 -4.83
C HIS A 156 3.65 -12.34 -4.80
N ALA A 157 4.46 -13.22 -4.23
CA ALA A 157 4.08 -14.62 -4.08
C ALA A 157 2.79 -14.75 -3.24
N PRO A 158 1.92 -15.73 -3.54
CA PRO A 158 0.73 -16.00 -2.72
C PRO A 158 1.08 -16.23 -1.26
N ASP A 159 2.16 -16.96 -1.01
CA ASP A 159 2.68 -17.23 0.33
C ASP A 159 3.85 -16.32 0.64
N MET A 160 3.76 -15.59 1.76
CA MET A 160 4.83 -14.71 2.24
C MET A 160 5.00 -14.85 3.75
N VAL A 161 6.24 -14.90 4.21
CA VAL A 161 6.57 -14.75 5.63
C VAL A 161 6.81 -13.28 5.92
N ALA A 162 5.91 -12.66 6.68
CA ALA A 162 6.02 -11.28 7.12
C ALA A 162 6.59 -11.18 8.53
N MET A 163 7.36 -10.12 8.80
CA MET A 163 7.92 -9.82 10.12
C MET A 163 7.09 -8.77 10.85
N ASP A 164 6.60 -9.09 12.04
CA ASP A 164 5.93 -8.10 12.90
C ASP A 164 6.91 -7.44 13.89
N CYS A 165 7.97 -6.90 13.35
CA CYS A 165 8.97 -6.15 14.13
C CYS A 165 9.74 -5.18 13.22
N PRO A 166 10.45 -4.18 13.77
CA PRO A 166 11.35 -3.34 12.98
C PRO A 166 12.40 -4.16 12.25
N PRO A 167 12.72 -3.82 10.99
CA PRO A 167 13.69 -4.56 10.18
C PRO A 167 15.14 -4.45 10.69
N CYS A 168 15.43 -3.37 11.42
CA CYS A 168 16.71 -3.13 12.06
C CYS A 168 16.51 -2.87 13.55
N ARG A 169 17.22 -3.63 14.38
CA ARG A 169 17.20 -3.49 15.83
C ARG A 169 18.60 -3.56 16.40
N THR A 170 18.86 -2.72 17.40
CA THR A 170 20.10 -2.81 18.18
C THR A 170 19.82 -3.64 19.42
N VAL A 171 20.60 -4.69 19.63
CA VAL A 171 20.56 -5.52 20.84
C VAL A 171 21.91 -5.49 21.53
N ARG A 172 21.92 -5.60 22.85
CA ARG A 172 23.16 -5.70 23.62
C ARG A 172 23.70 -7.12 23.55
N ALA A 173 24.99 -7.25 23.68
CA ALA A 173 25.61 -8.57 23.74
C ALA A 173 25.02 -9.39 24.92
N GLY A 174 24.55 -10.61 24.62
CA GLY A 174 23.90 -11.51 25.60
C GLY A 174 22.39 -11.34 25.72
N GLU A 175 21.78 -10.34 25.10
CA GLU A 175 20.32 -10.24 25.01
C GLU A 175 19.74 -11.20 23.96
N THR A 176 18.55 -11.72 24.24
CA THR A 176 17.76 -12.49 23.25
C THR A 176 16.99 -11.52 22.38
N ALA A 177 17.10 -11.69 21.05
CA ALA A 177 16.28 -10.97 20.10
C ALA A 177 15.18 -11.91 19.57
N GLU A 178 13.94 -11.52 19.78
CA GLU A 178 12.78 -12.23 19.20
C GLU A 178 12.33 -11.54 17.91
N THR A 179 12.00 -12.34 16.91
CA THR A 179 11.47 -11.89 15.62
C THR A 179 10.13 -12.58 15.37
N PRO A 180 9.01 -11.92 15.73
CA PRO A 180 7.69 -12.46 15.41
C PRO A 180 7.51 -12.58 13.89
N LEU A 181 7.11 -13.76 13.44
CA LEU A 181 6.85 -14.06 12.05
C LEU A 181 5.38 -14.42 11.87
N VAL A 182 4.80 -13.93 10.78
CA VAL A 182 3.43 -14.22 10.37
C VAL A 182 3.47 -14.84 8.98
N LEU A 183 2.82 -15.97 8.80
CA LEU A 183 2.60 -16.55 7.48
C LEU A 183 1.35 -15.92 6.88
N SER A 184 1.52 -15.17 5.80
CA SER A 184 0.44 -14.61 5.01
C SER A 184 0.22 -15.48 3.78
N HIS A 185 -1.04 -15.86 3.54
CA HIS A 185 -1.49 -16.63 2.37
C HIS A 185 -2.64 -15.89 1.70
N LEU A 186 -2.59 -15.72 0.36
CA LEU A 186 -3.63 -15.04 -0.46
C LEU A 186 -4.38 -16.05 -1.31
#